data_fb066c9889cf5499a65ee9705ba97def
#
_entry.id   fb066c9889cf5499a65ee9705ba97def
#
_cell.length_a   1.000
_cell.length_b   1.000
_cell.length_c   1.000
_cell.angle_alpha   90.00
_cell.angle_beta   90.00
_cell.angle_gamma   90.00
#
_symmetry.space_group_name_H-M   'P 1'
#
loop_
_entity.id
_entity.type
_entity.pdbx_description
1 polymer ?
#
loop_
_entity_poly.entity_id
_entity_poly.type
_entity_poly.pdbx_seq_one_letter_code
_entity_poly.pdbx_strand_id
1 'polypeptide(L)'
;MKIRTIASIAATLALSAQAFADAAEAQKEMVYPVHPSKMAEWNAKTGGLVPPPEFAKHLLFLDARAENVPNLAKFAGPAERMLSLAIETKKIELPAEASPQKTAFAAKTGKAGAVILLYERADDPTETAFLEDGVMLVNMEKLKCADPNRFSRRFATEFWRSIGFALGAYASTAQMGSSMQGIFSIGDFDTLKGAGLAPMQVAAISANKSKLGIFSRNSVPYSRACKEGWAPMPTNDVQRAFWNKMQADKERGPSNPITIPPPAKK
;
A
#
# COMPACT_ATOMS: atom_id res chain seq x y z
N MET A 1 34.03 35.08 -34.85
CA MET A 1 33.39 34.79 -33.57
C MET A 1 32.11 33.93 -33.66
N LYS A 2 31.84 33.22 -34.78
CA LYS A 2 30.58 32.43 -35.00
C LYS A 2 30.73 30.90 -34.88
N ILE A 3 31.96 30.37 -34.83
CA ILE A 3 32.15 28.88 -34.84
C ILE A 3 32.06 28.26 -33.45
N ARG A 4 32.42 28.99 -32.37
CA ARG A 4 32.36 28.46 -30.99
C ARG A 4 30.95 28.27 -30.47
N THR A 5 29.97 29.04 -30.94
CA THR A 5 28.57 28.95 -30.48
C THR A 5 27.85 27.71 -31.02
N ILE A 6 28.18 27.26 -32.24
CA ILE A 6 27.55 26.09 -32.86
C ILE A 6 28.02 24.79 -32.18
N ALA A 7 29.30 24.71 -31.84
CA ALA A 7 29.83 23.52 -31.14
C ALA A 7 29.24 23.36 -29.74
N SER A 8 28.95 24.47 -29.02
CA SER A 8 28.35 24.44 -27.70
C SER A 8 26.89 23.96 -27.72
N ILE A 9 26.12 24.39 -28.73
CA ILE A 9 24.71 23.94 -28.89
C ILE A 9 24.62 22.45 -29.27
N ALA A 10 25.49 21.98 -30.15
CA ALA A 10 25.54 20.56 -30.53
C ALA A 10 25.93 19.67 -29.34
N ALA A 11 26.88 20.07 -28.50
CA ALA A 11 27.27 19.35 -27.31
C ALA A 11 26.14 19.30 -26.27
N THR A 12 25.39 20.40 -26.08
CA THR A 12 24.23 20.42 -25.14
C THR A 12 23.09 19.55 -25.64
N LEU A 13 22.80 19.51 -26.94
CA LEU A 13 21.78 18.65 -27.53
C LEU A 13 22.17 17.17 -27.46
N ALA A 14 23.46 16.84 -27.65
CA ALA A 14 23.94 15.47 -27.52
C ALA A 14 23.84 14.96 -26.07
N LEU A 15 24.20 15.79 -25.08
CA LEU A 15 24.07 15.47 -23.65
C LEU A 15 22.60 15.30 -23.22
N SER A 16 21.69 16.12 -23.75
CA SER A 16 20.27 15.96 -23.45
C SER A 16 19.70 14.70 -24.09
N ALA A 17 20.08 14.37 -25.33
CA ALA A 17 19.64 13.12 -25.99
C ALA A 17 20.14 11.87 -25.25
N GLN A 18 21.38 11.88 -24.76
CA GLN A 18 21.94 10.80 -23.95
C GLN A 18 21.18 10.65 -22.65
N ALA A 19 20.90 11.74 -21.94
CA ALA A 19 20.14 11.71 -20.68
C ALA A 19 18.71 11.18 -20.87
N PHE A 20 18.05 11.49 -22.00
CA PHE A 20 16.75 10.91 -22.34
C PHE A 20 16.82 9.42 -22.69
N ALA A 21 17.88 9.00 -23.39
CA ALA A 21 18.11 7.58 -23.69
C ALA A 21 18.36 6.77 -22.41
N ASP A 22 19.19 7.29 -21.50
CA ASP A 22 19.51 6.65 -20.22
C ASP A 22 18.27 6.57 -19.32
N ALA A 23 17.42 7.60 -19.30
CA ALA A 23 16.17 7.60 -18.57
C ALA A 23 15.16 6.57 -19.14
N ALA A 24 15.06 6.45 -20.46
CA ALA A 24 14.22 5.48 -21.14
C ALA A 24 14.70 4.04 -20.89
N GLU A 25 16.01 3.80 -20.86
CA GLU A 25 16.61 2.51 -20.52
C GLU A 25 16.37 2.14 -19.05
N ALA A 26 16.55 3.08 -18.13
CA ALA A 26 16.25 2.90 -16.71
C ALA A 26 14.76 2.58 -16.48
N GLN A 27 13.86 3.17 -17.28
CA GLN A 27 12.44 2.89 -17.18
C GLN A 27 12.06 1.48 -17.64
N LYS A 28 12.80 0.86 -18.56
CA LYS A 28 12.62 -0.54 -18.97
C LYS A 28 12.90 -1.52 -17.84
N GLU A 29 13.76 -1.15 -16.90
CA GLU A 29 14.05 -1.96 -15.73
C GLU A 29 12.93 -1.88 -14.67
N MET A 30 12.12 -0.84 -14.65
CA MET A 30 11.13 -0.63 -13.59
C MET A 30 9.89 -1.51 -13.77
N VAL A 31 9.42 -2.09 -12.66
CA VAL A 31 8.20 -2.91 -12.61
C VAL A 31 7.31 -2.50 -11.44
N TYR A 32 6.03 -2.72 -11.61
CA TYR A 32 5.04 -2.51 -10.56
C TYR A 32 4.64 -3.85 -9.95
N PRO A 33 4.43 -3.91 -8.64
CA PRO A 33 3.88 -5.09 -7.99
C PRO A 33 2.51 -5.48 -8.58
N VAL A 34 2.26 -6.76 -8.66
CA VAL A 34 0.98 -7.28 -9.17
C VAL A 34 -0.13 -7.00 -8.17
N HIS A 35 -1.23 -6.38 -8.63
CA HIS A 35 -2.38 -6.13 -7.77
C HIS A 35 -3.05 -7.45 -7.38
N PRO A 36 -3.51 -7.64 -6.12
CA PRO A 36 -4.13 -8.87 -5.64
C PRO A 36 -5.27 -9.41 -6.51
N SER A 37 -6.10 -8.51 -7.07
CA SER A 37 -7.21 -8.89 -7.97
C SER A 37 -6.75 -9.52 -9.30
N LYS A 38 -5.48 -9.34 -9.68
CA LYS A 38 -4.87 -9.91 -10.90
C LYS A 38 -3.97 -11.12 -10.62
N MET A 39 -3.91 -11.59 -9.39
CA MET A 39 -3.02 -12.69 -9.00
C MET A 39 -3.31 -13.98 -9.76
N ALA A 40 -4.57 -14.29 -10.05
CA ALA A 40 -4.93 -15.48 -10.83
C ALA A 40 -4.40 -15.40 -12.26
N GLU A 41 -4.54 -14.24 -12.91
CA GLU A 41 -4.01 -13.98 -14.24
C GLU A 41 -2.48 -14.03 -14.25
N TRP A 42 -1.85 -13.46 -13.24
CA TRP A 42 -0.40 -13.46 -13.09
C TRP A 42 0.13 -14.89 -12.90
N ASN A 43 -0.51 -15.70 -12.05
CA ASN A 43 -0.13 -17.09 -11.83
C ASN A 43 -0.25 -17.92 -13.12
N ALA A 44 -1.31 -17.72 -13.90
CA ALA A 44 -1.47 -18.39 -15.20
C ALA A 44 -0.36 -18.02 -16.18
N LYS A 45 0.06 -16.75 -16.21
CA LYS A 45 1.13 -16.28 -17.11
C LYS A 45 2.52 -16.75 -16.68
N THR A 46 2.76 -16.92 -15.39
CA THR A 46 4.08 -17.36 -14.86
C THR A 46 4.20 -18.88 -14.79
N GLY A 47 3.15 -19.61 -15.13
CA GLY A 47 3.11 -21.07 -14.99
C GLY A 47 3.33 -21.58 -13.56
N GLY A 48 3.16 -20.72 -12.56
CA GLY A 48 3.41 -21.05 -11.14
C GLY A 48 4.90 -21.15 -10.79
N LEU A 49 5.81 -20.81 -11.70
CA LEU A 49 7.26 -20.87 -11.48
C LEU A 49 7.75 -19.86 -10.44
N VAL A 50 7.03 -18.75 -10.29
CA VAL A 50 7.28 -17.77 -9.24
C VAL A 50 6.04 -17.74 -8.34
N PRO A 51 6.14 -18.21 -7.10
CA PRO A 51 5.01 -18.13 -6.20
C PRO A 51 4.59 -16.67 -6.03
N PRO A 52 3.28 -16.38 -5.90
CA PRO A 52 2.83 -15.05 -5.56
C PRO A 52 3.53 -14.65 -4.26
N PRO A 53 4.04 -13.42 -4.19
CA PRO A 53 4.76 -12.98 -3.00
C PRO A 53 3.83 -13.05 -1.79
N GLU A 54 4.29 -13.65 -0.70
CA GLU A 54 3.55 -13.72 0.56
C GLU A 54 3.15 -12.33 1.07
N PHE A 55 3.95 -11.32 0.71
CA PHE A 55 3.72 -9.92 1.02
C PHE A 55 2.79 -9.19 0.03
N ALA A 56 2.25 -9.87 -1.00
CA ALA A 56 1.26 -9.29 -1.92
C ALA A 56 -0.12 -9.15 -1.26
N LYS A 57 -0.14 -8.76 0.00
CA LYS A 57 -1.38 -8.48 0.72
C LYS A 57 -1.87 -7.06 0.46
N HIS A 58 -3.14 -6.83 0.75
CA HIS A 58 -3.81 -5.54 0.55
C HIS A 58 -4.51 -5.09 1.84
N LEU A 59 -4.93 -3.84 1.86
CA LEU A 59 -5.86 -3.33 2.84
C LEU A 59 -7.28 -3.66 2.37
N LEU A 60 -8.03 -4.40 3.17
CA LEU A 60 -9.40 -4.80 2.88
C LEU A 60 -10.40 -3.95 3.64
N PHE A 61 -11.30 -3.28 2.92
CA PHE A 61 -12.50 -2.70 3.50
C PHE A 61 -13.67 -3.66 3.34
N LEU A 62 -14.25 -4.07 4.46
CA LEU A 62 -15.52 -4.76 4.52
C LEU A 62 -16.61 -3.71 4.76
N ASP A 63 -17.52 -3.57 3.82
CA ASP A 63 -18.62 -2.61 3.91
C ASP A 63 -19.93 -3.33 4.24
N ALA A 64 -20.31 -3.30 5.50
CA ALA A 64 -21.57 -3.86 6.02
C ALA A 64 -22.66 -2.79 6.25
N ARG A 65 -22.47 -1.55 5.77
CA ARG A 65 -23.49 -0.50 5.86
C ARG A 65 -24.70 -0.85 4.99
N ALA A 66 -25.88 -0.43 5.40
CA ALA A 66 -27.09 -0.62 4.60
C ALA A 66 -26.96 0.11 3.24
N GLU A 67 -26.53 1.35 3.27
CA GLU A 67 -26.36 2.19 2.08
C GLU A 67 -24.86 2.50 1.82
N ASN A 68 -24.48 2.60 0.55
CA ASN A 68 -23.13 3.03 0.17
C ASN A 68 -23.03 4.57 0.11
N VAL A 69 -23.43 5.21 1.20
CA VAL A 69 -23.36 6.68 1.35
C VAL A 69 -22.58 6.98 2.64
N PRO A 70 -21.49 7.77 2.55
CA PRO A 70 -20.78 8.19 1.34
C PRO A 70 -20.15 7.02 0.57
N ASN A 71 -20.00 7.18 -0.75
CA ASN A 71 -19.46 6.12 -1.61
C ASN A 71 -17.97 5.83 -1.30
N LEU A 72 -17.68 4.67 -0.74
CA LEU A 72 -16.34 4.25 -0.32
C LEU A 72 -15.32 4.26 -1.48
N ALA A 73 -15.74 3.89 -2.69
CA ALA A 73 -14.82 3.83 -3.84
C ALA A 73 -14.24 5.21 -4.22
N LYS A 74 -14.96 6.30 -3.94
CA LYS A 74 -14.45 7.67 -4.17
C LYS A 74 -13.25 8.01 -3.29
N PHE A 75 -13.12 7.36 -2.14
CA PHE A 75 -12.01 7.57 -1.19
C PHE A 75 -10.88 6.58 -1.38
N ALA A 76 -11.19 5.32 -1.74
CA ALA A 76 -10.19 4.26 -1.88
C ALA A 76 -9.13 4.59 -2.92
N GLY A 77 -9.50 5.04 -4.12
CA GLY A 77 -8.55 5.34 -5.19
C GLY A 77 -7.51 6.44 -4.85
N PRO A 78 -7.91 7.60 -4.28
CA PRO A 78 -6.96 8.58 -3.75
C PRO A 78 -6.02 8.01 -2.68
N ALA A 79 -6.54 7.19 -1.76
CA ALA A 79 -5.74 6.58 -0.70
C ALA A 79 -4.73 5.57 -1.24
N GLU A 80 -5.11 4.74 -2.21
CA GLU A 80 -4.18 3.83 -2.91
C GLU A 80 -2.99 4.57 -3.50
N ARG A 81 -3.24 5.70 -4.17
CA ARG A 81 -2.18 6.50 -4.77
C ARG A 81 -1.29 7.16 -3.72
N MET A 82 -1.90 7.77 -2.69
CA MET A 82 -1.17 8.49 -1.64
C MET A 82 -0.28 7.56 -0.81
N LEU A 83 -0.80 6.37 -0.45
CA LEU A 83 -0.10 5.42 0.42
C LEU A 83 0.66 4.34 -0.35
N SER A 84 0.55 4.35 -1.69
CA SER A 84 1.19 3.36 -2.57
C SER A 84 0.92 1.93 -2.12
N LEU A 85 -0.35 1.60 -1.87
CA LEU A 85 -0.80 0.26 -1.47
C LEU A 85 -2.07 -0.13 -2.23
N ALA A 86 -2.41 -1.41 -2.22
CA ALA A 86 -3.66 -1.89 -2.79
C ALA A 86 -4.78 -1.81 -1.75
N ILE A 87 -5.93 -1.28 -2.15
CA ILE A 87 -7.16 -1.28 -1.35
C ILE A 87 -8.20 -2.13 -2.09
N GLU A 88 -8.72 -3.13 -1.42
CA GLU A 88 -9.89 -3.89 -1.86
C GLU A 88 -11.11 -3.49 -1.05
N THR A 89 -12.25 -3.33 -1.71
CA THR A 89 -13.52 -3.05 -1.04
C THR A 89 -14.49 -4.19 -1.32
N LYS A 90 -15.08 -4.74 -0.27
CA LYS A 90 -16.04 -5.84 -0.38
C LYS A 90 -17.30 -5.52 0.40
N LYS A 91 -18.43 -5.53 -0.29
CA LYS A 91 -19.76 -5.45 0.37
C LYS A 91 -20.03 -6.78 1.04
N ILE A 92 -20.49 -6.74 2.29
CA ILE A 92 -20.90 -7.91 3.06
C ILE A 92 -22.21 -7.65 3.76
N GLU A 93 -22.87 -8.70 4.19
CA GLU A 93 -23.95 -8.65 5.16
C GLU A 93 -23.40 -8.96 6.54
N LEU A 94 -23.80 -8.20 7.55
CA LEU A 94 -23.44 -8.44 8.94
C LEU A 94 -24.74 -8.62 9.75
N PRO A 95 -25.17 -9.85 10.03
CA PRO A 95 -26.33 -10.13 10.84
C PRO A 95 -26.26 -9.46 12.23
N ALA A 96 -27.39 -9.15 12.81
CA ALA A 96 -27.46 -8.44 14.11
C ALA A 96 -26.73 -9.19 15.23
N GLU A 97 -26.80 -10.53 15.21
CA GLU A 97 -26.15 -11.42 16.17
C GLU A 97 -24.66 -11.69 15.90
N ALA A 98 -24.17 -11.38 14.69
CA ALA A 98 -22.78 -11.62 14.33
C ALA A 98 -21.86 -10.62 15.02
N SER A 99 -20.75 -11.07 15.54
CA SER A 99 -19.74 -10.19 16.14
C SER A 99 -18.95 -9.44 15.05
N PRO A 100 -18.93 -8.10 15.01
CA PRO A 100 -18.12 -7.33 14.08
C PRO A 100 -16.64 -7.69 14.18
N GLN A 101 -16.13 -7.85 15.40
CA GLN A 101 -14.76 -8.23 15.65
C GLN A 101 -14.43 -9.61 15.02
N LYS A 102 -15.20 -10.64 15.31
CA LYS A 102 -14.95 -11.97 14.74
C LYS A 102 -15.01 -11.96 13.22
N THR A 103 -15.94 -11.20 12.64
CA THR A 103 -16.08 -11.05 11.18
C THR A 103 -14.82 -10.40 10.57
N ALA A 104 -14.32 -9.32 11.16
CA ALA A 104 -13.12 -8.65 10.68
C ALA A 104 -11.87 -9.53 10.80
N PHE A 105 -11.69 -10.22 11.93
CA PHE A 105 -10.57 -11.14 12.11
C PHE A 105 -10.63 -12.34 11.17
N ALA A 106 -11.80 -12.90 10.91
CA ALA A 106 -12.00 -14.00 9.95
C ALA A 106 -11.61 -13.58 8.52
N ALA A 107 -11.87 -12.32 8.15
CA ALA A 107 -11.53 -11.78 6.84
C ALA A 107 -10.03 -11.49 6.66
N LYS A 108 -9.26 -11.39 7.73
CA LYS A 108 -7.80 -11.18 7.69
C LYS A 108 -7.03 -12.40 7.20
N THR A 109 -7.70 -13.46 6.80
CA THR A 109 -7.06 -14.66 6.28
C THR A 109 -6.57 -14.48 4.84
N GLY A 110 -5.41 -15.04 4.51
CA GLY A 110 -4.89 -15.10 3.16
C GLY A 110 -4.35 -13.77 2.63
N LYS A 111 -5.12 -13.07 1.79
CA LYS A 111 -4.65 -11.90 1.02
C LYS A 111 -4.77 -10.56 1.74
N ALA A 112 -5.54 -10.46 2.82
CA ALA A 112 -5.65 -9.23 3.59
C ALA A 112 -4.53 -9.11 4.62
N GLY A 113 -3.74 -8.05 4.54
CA GLY A 113 -2.73 -7.70 5.54
C GLY A 113 -3.33 -6.89 6.67
N ALA A 114 -4.30 -6.03 6.35
CA ALA A 114 -5.10 -5.27 7.31
C ALA A 114 -6.55 -5.26 6.87
N VAL A 115 -7.48 -5.12 7.82
CA VAL A 115 -8.93 -5.14 7.59
C VAL A 115 -9.58 -3.98 8.30
N ILE A 116 -10.44 -3.26 7.59
CA ILE A 116 -11.32 -2.23 8.15
C ILE A 116 -12.76 -2.67 7.90
N LEU A 117 -13.53 -2.83 8.96
CA LEU A 117 -14.95 -3.15 8.87
C LEU A 117 -15.79 -1.90 9.15
N LEU A 118 -16.57 -1.47 8.17
CA LEU A 118 -17.59 -0.43 8.31
C LEU A 118 -18.93 -1.10 8.56
N TYR A 119 -19.60 -0.75 9.67
CA TYR A 119 -20.87 -1.34 10.06
C TYR A 119 -21.76 -0.31 10.78
N GLU A 120 -22.99 -0.68 11.12
CA GLU A 120 -23.99 0.22 11.74
C GLU A 120 -24.66 -0.49 12.90
N ARG A 121 -24.43 0.00 14.14
CA ARG A 121 -25.06 -0.48 15.36
C ARG A 121 -25.21 0.64 16.40
N ALA A 122 -26.36 0.70 17.04
CA ALA A 122 -26.69 1.77 17.99
C ALA A 122 -25.78 1.77 19.22
N ASP A 123 -25.48 0.60 19.77
CA ASP A 123 -24.83 0.46 21.09
C ASP A 123 -23.33 0.28 21.05
N ASP A 124 -22.75 0.00 19.88
CA ASP A 124 -21.31 -0.20 19.73
C ASP A 124 -20.55 1.13 19.76
N PRO A 125 -19.27 1.14 20.18
CA PRO A 125 -18.42 2.32 20.11
C PRO A 125 -18.20 2.79 18.67
N THR A 126 -17.86 4.06 18.49
CA THR A 126 -17.60 4.64 17.16
C THR A 126 -16.42 3.95 16.48
N GLU A 127 -15.36 3.72 17.22
CA GLU A 127 -14.09 3.17 16.76
C GLU A 127 -13.60 2.07 17.70
N THR A 128 -13.07 0.98 17.15
CA THR A 128 -12.32 -0.03 17.91
C THR A 128 -11.12 -0.49 17.08
N ALA A 129 -9.91 -0.22 17.56
CA ALA A 129 -8.67 -0.52 16.84
C ALA A 129 -7.89 -1.65 17.53
N PHE A 130 -7.45 -2.63 16.74
CA PHE A 130 -6.52 -3.69 17.12
C PHE A 130 -5.22 -3.47 16.34
N LEU A 131 -4.39 -2.57 16.85
CA LEU A 131 -3.25 -1.98 16.14
C LEU A 131 -2.23 -3.04 15.70
N GLU A 132 -1.90 -3.98 16.58
CA GLU A 132 -0.94 -5.04 16.30
C GLU A 132 -1.44 -6.02 15.23
N ASP A 133 -2.75 -6.20 15.19
CA ASP A 133 -3.41 -7.07 14.24
C ASP A 133 -3.71 -6.41 12.90
N GLY A 134 -3.62 -5.09 12.80
CA GLY A 134 -4.06 -4.36 11.61
C GLY A 134 -5.56 -4.48 11.37
N VAL A 135 -6.37 -4.51 12.43
CA VAL A 135 -7.83 -4.59 12.34
C VAL A 135 -8.45 -3.33 12.94
N MET A 136 -9.40 -2.75 12.23
CA MET A 136 -10.16 -1.59 12.65
C MET A 136 -11.65 -1.81 12.43
N LEU A 137 -12.44 -1.50 13.44
CA LEU A 137 -13.90 -1.51 13.40
C LEU A 137 -14.41 -0.07 13.46
N VAL A 138 -15.26 0.30 12.54
CA VAL A 138 -15.85 1.65 12.45
C VAL A 138 -17.37 1.54 12.45
N ASN A 139 -17.99 2.06 13.49
CA ASN A 139 -19.43 2.12 13.60
C ASN A 139 -19.98 3.40 12.95
N MET A 140 -20.46 3.26 11.74
CA MET A 140 -20.97 4.37 10.92
C MET A 140 -22.25 4.99 11.47
N GLU A 141 -23.02 4.26 12.28
CA GLU A 141 -24.24 4.78 12.90
C GLU A 141 -23.98 6.04 13.74
N LYS A 142 -22.87 6.04 14.47
CA LYS A 142 -22.46 7.17 15.32
C LYS A 142 -22.02 8.41 14.52
N LEU A 143 -21.61 8.24 13.27
CA LEU A 143 -21.18 9.36 12.41
C LEU A 143 -22.37 10.03 11.70
N LYS A 144 -23.52 9.35 11.58
CA LYS A 144 -24.70 9.88 10.89
C LYS A 144 -25.18 11.18 11.49
N CYS A 145 -25.69 12.04 10.65
CA CYS A 145 -26.40 13.27 11.01
C CYS A 145 -27.31 13.70 9.87
N ALA A 146 -28.25 14.63 10.16
CA ALA A 146 -29.23 15.11 9.18
C ALA A 146 -28.60 15.89 8.01
N ASP A 147 -27.42 16.49 8.20
CA ASP A 147 -26.68 17.22 7.15
C ASP A 147 -25.76 16.26 6.36
N PRO A 148 -26.06 15.99 5.08
CA PRO A 148 -25.25 15.08 4.25
C PRO A 148 -23.81 15.56 4.06
N ASN A 149 -23.56 16.87 4.02
CA ASN A 149 -22.22 17.42 3.87
C ASN A 149 -21.40 17.22 5.15
N ARG A 150 -22.02 17.38 6.30
CA ARG A 150 -21.39 17.09 7.60
C ARG A 150 -21.11 15.61 7.72
N PHE A 151 -22.05 14.74 7.39
CA PHE A 151 -21.83 13.30 7.37
C PHE A 151 -20.67 12.90 6.45
N SER A 152 -20.62 13.45 5.23
CA SER A 152 -19.54 13.19 4.29
C SER A 152 -18.17 13.63 4.83
N ARG A 153 -18.08 14.76 5.54
CA ARG A 153 -16.84 15.22 6.18
C ARG A 153 -16.41 14.30 7.32
N ARG A 154 -17.33 13.91 8.18
CA ARG A 154 -17.07 12.95 9.27
C ARG A 154 -16.57 11.63 8.69
N PHE A 155 -17.22 11.12 7.65
CA PHE A 155 -16.79 9.92 6.95
C PHE A 155 -15.38 10.08 6.36
N ALA A 156 -15.10 11.19 5.69
CA ALA A 156 -13.78 11.44 5.12
C ALA A 156 -12.67 11.42 6.19
N THR A 157 -12.93 12.04 7.34
CA THR A 157 -12.01 12.01 8.48
C THR A 157 -11.82 10.60 9.00
N GLU A 158 -12.92 9.87 9.22
CA GLU A 158 -12.89 8.52 9.76
C GLU A 158 -12.25 7.50 8.79
N PHE A 159 -12.47 7.66 7.50
CA PHE A 159 -11.81 6.87 6.47
C PHE A 159 -10.28 6.94 6.58
N TRP A 160 -9.72 8.14 6.75
CA TRP A 160 -8.28 8.30 6.91
C TRP A 160 -7.78 7.82 8.28
N ARG A 161 -8.57 8.04 9.34
CA ARG A 161 -8.26 7.54 10.68
C ARG A 161 -8.21 6.02 10.70
N SER A 162 -9.22 5.38 10.14
CA SER A 162 -9.31 3.93 10.11
C SER A 162 -8.13 3.29 9.35
N ILE A 163 -7.70 3.89 8.24
CA ILE A 163 -6.47 3.47 7.54
C ILE A 163 -5.25 3.69 8.43
N GLY A 164 -5.14 4.85 9.07
CA GLY A 164 -4.03 5.16 9.97
C GLY A 164 -3.89 4.10 11.06
N PHE A 165 -4.94 3.82 11.80
CA PHE A 165 -4.95 2.84 12.88
C PHE A 165 -4.71 1.42 12.37
N ALA A 166 -5.40 0.98 11.31
CA ALA A 166 -5.22 -0.35 10.74
C ALA A 166 -3.79 -0.60 10.22
N LEU A 167 -3.06 0.45 9.86
CA LEU A 167 -1.67 0.38 9.40
C LEU A 167 -0.66 0.83 10.46
N GLY A 168 -1.06 0.91 11.73
CA GLY A 168 -0.17 1.12 12.87
C GLY A 168 0.33 2.55 13.04
N ALA A 169 -0.37 3.56 12.53
CA ALA A 169 -0.15 4.94 12.91
C ALA A 169 -0.88 5.23 14.23
N TYR A 170 -0.32 6.13 15.03
CA TYR A 170 -0.89 6.51 16.32
C TYR A 170 -1.56 7.88 16.24
N ALA A 171 -2.61 8.07 17.04
CA ALA A 171 -3.21 9.37 17.25
C ALA A 171 -2.17 10.35 17.86
N SER A 172 -2.23 11.61 17.42
CA SER A 172 -1.35 12.65 17.93
C SER A 172 -2.14 13.92 18.22
N THR A 173 -2.05 14.41 19.44
CA THR A 173 -2.63 15.70 19.85
C THR A 173 -1.86 16.89 19.26
N ALA A 174 -0.60 16.71 18.89
CA ALA A 174 0.29 17.77 18.41
C ALA A 174 0.05 18.15 16.93
N GLN A 175 -0.70 17.36 16.17
CA GLN A 175 -0.89 17.58 14.72
C GLN A 175 -2.29 18.10 14.41
N MET A 176 -2.47 19.39 14.63
CA MET A 176 -3.70 20.06 14.26
C MET A 176 -3.99 19.92 12.76
N GLY A 177 -5.21 19.50 12.42
CA GLY A 177 -5.65 19.34 11.03
C GLY A 177 -5.43 17.95 10.44
N SER A 178 -4.81 17.00 11.16
CA SER A 178 -4.76 15.60 10.75
C SER A 178 -5.99 14.83 11.22
N SER A 179 -6.48 13.90 10.39
CA SER A 179 -7.52 12.94 10.79
C SER A 179 -7.15 12.10 11.99
N MET A 180 -5.83 11.93 12.27
CA MET A 180 -5.32 11.19 13.43
C MET A 180 -5.23 12.04 14.71
N GLN A 181 -5.78 13.25 14.73
CA GLN A 181 -5.90 14.04 15.95
C GLN A 181 -6.77 13.30 16.97
N GLY A 182 -6.51 13.49 18.26
CA GLY A 182 -7.34 12.91 19.32
C GLY A 182 -8.80 13.36 19.18
N ILE A 183 -9.71 12.40 19.16
CA ILE A 183 -11.15 12.59 19.08
C ILE A 183 -11.76 11.98 20.34
N PHE A 184 -12.46 12.78 21.09
CA PHE A 184 -13.10 12.39 22.36
C PHE A 184 -14.63 12.40 22.27
N SER A 185 -15.15 13.09 21.28
CA SER A 185 -16.59 13.19 21.02
C SER A 185 -16.89 13.26 19.52
N ILE A 186 -18.14 12.99 19.17
CA ILE A 186 -18.59 13.13 17.78
C ILE A 186 -18.50 14.58 17.27
N GLY A 187 -18.57 15.55 18.15
CA GLY A 187 -18.40 16.97 17.83
C GLY A 187 -16.99 17.32 17.37
N ASP A 188 -15.99 16.56 17.79
CA ASP A 188 -14.60 16.79 17.41
C ASP A 188 -14.38 16.54 15.92
N PHE A 189 -15.13 15.60 15.30
CA PHE A 189 -15.11 15.39 13.84
C PHE A 189 -15.54 16.64 13.07
N ASP A 190 -16.43 17.44 13.65
CA ASP A 190 -16.95 18.65 13.00
C ASP A 190 -15.98 19.83 13.09
N THR A 191 -15.07 19.80 14.05
CA THR A 191 -14.10 20.87 14.30
C THR A 191 -12.76 20.65 13.57
N LEU A 192 -12.50 19.45 13.07
CA LEU A 192 -11.28 19.15 12.31
C LEU A 192 -11.25 19.96 11.00
N LYS A 193 -10.11 20.64 10.78
CA LYS A 193 -9.93 21.52 9.62
C LYS A 193 -9.59 20.77 8.32
N GLY A 194 -9.34 19.48 8.39
CA GLY A 194 -9.00 18.69 7.21
C GLY A 194 -9.24 17.19 7.41
N ALA A 195 -9.48 16.49 6.32
CA ALA A 195 -9.48 15.04 6.28
C ALA A 195 -8.21 14.57 5.56
N GLY A 196 -7.33 13.89 6.27
CA GLY A 196 -6.09 13.37 5.71
C GLY A 196 -5.07 13.00 6.77
N LEU A 197 -3.95 12.46 6.33
CA LEU A 197 -2.85 12.04 7.20
C LEU A 197 -1.71 13.06 7.14
N ALA A 198 -1.12 13.35 8.28
CA ALA A 198 0.09 14.15 8.34
C ALA A 198 1.31 13.36 7.83
N PRO A 199 2.39 14.03 7.36
CA PRO A 199 3.59 13.36 6.83
C PRO A 199 4.18 12.31 7.76
N MET A 200 4.21 12.54 9.07
CA MET A 200 4.69 11.57 10.06
C MET A 200 3.85 10.29 10.09
N GLN A 201 2.54 10.42 9.93
CA GLN A 201 1.62 9.27 9.90
C GLN A 201 1.78 8.47 8.62
N VAL A 202 1.95 9.15 7.48
CA VAL A 202 2.29 8.50 6.20
C VAL A 202 3.62 7.76 6.30
N ALA A 203 4.63 8.35 6.95
CA ALA A 203 5.91 7.69 7.20
C ALA A 203 5.76 6.46 8.12
N ALA A 204 4.98 6.56 9.21
CA ALA A 204 4.70 5.43 10.10
C ALA A 204 3.97 4.29 9.37
N ILE A 205 2.95 4.61 8.57
CA ILE A 205 2.24 3.64 7.71
C ILE A 205 3.21 2.97 6.75
N SER A 206 4.09 3.74 6.10
CA SER A 206 5.08 3.21 5.15
C SER A 206 6.06 2.24 5.81
N ALA A 207 6.44 2.48 7.05
CA ALA A 207 7.29 1.60 7.84
C ALA A 207 6.56 0.33 8.31
N ASN A 208 5.28 0.46 8.70
CA ASN A 208 4.53 -0.63 9.32
C ASN A 208 3.82 -1.56 8.32
N LYS A 209 3.40 -1.05 7.14
CA LYS A 209 2.66 -1.85 6.17
C LYS A 209 3.39 -3.13 5.73
N SER A 210 4.72 -3.10 5.69
CA SER A 210 5.53 -4.28 5.36
C SER A 210 5.43 -5.38 6.41
N LYS A 211 5.28 -5.03 7.70
CA LYS A 211 5.07 -5.98 8.80
C LYS A 211 3.74 -6.74 8.65
N LEU A 212 2.76 -6.08 8.04
CA LEU A 212 1.45 -6.64 7.73
C LEU A 212 1.43 -7.39 6.38
N GLY A 213 2.58 -7.52 5.71
CA GLY A 213 2.68 -8.13 4.39
C GLY A 213 2.12 -7.27 3.26
N ILE A 214 1.83 -5.99 3.51
CA ILE A 214 1.37 -5.03 2.51
C ILE A 214 2.59 -4.32 1.93
N PHE A 215 2.80 -4.39 0.62
CA PHE A 215 3.94 -3.76 -0.01
C PHE A 215 3.54 -2.57 -0.88
N SER A 216 4.53 -1.72 -1.19
CA SER A 216 4.30 -0.53 -2.00
C SER A 216 3.96 -0.89 -3.44
N ARG A 217 2.98 -0.18 -4.02
CA ARG A 217 2.68 -0.24 -5.46
C ARG A 217 3.58 0.65 -6.32
N ASN A 218 4.56 1.32 -5.70
CA ASN A 218 5.54 2.08 -6.45
C ASN A 218 6.37 1.14 -7.32
N SER A 219 6.78 1.62 -8.49
CA SER A 219 7.70 0.88 -9.33
C SER A 219 9.03 0.64 -8.60
N VAL A 220 9.59 -0.52 -8.80
CA VAL A 220 10.90 -0.90 -8.29
C VAL A 220 11.76 -1.48 -9.42
N PRO A 221 13.08 -1.48 -9.31
CA PRO A 221 13.95 -2.15 -10.27
C PRO A 221 13.58 -3.64 -10.42
N TYR A 222 13.57 -4.14 -11.64
CA TYR A 222 13.25 -5.54 -11.94
C TYR A 222 14.20 -6.51 -11.22
N SER A 223 15.47 -6.14 -11.12
CA SER A 223 16.48 -6.88 -10.37
C SER A 223 16.10 -7.06 -8.90
N ARG A 224 15.48 -6.04 -8.28
CA ARG A 224 14.96 -6.11 -6.91
C ARG A 224 13.73 -7.02 -6.82
N ALA A 225 12.78 -6.88 -7.74
CA ALA A 225 11.60 -7.74 -7.79
C ALA A 225 11.97 -9.23 -7.95
N CYS A 226 13.00 -9.52 -8.77
CA CYS A 226 13.55 -10.87 -8.92
C CYS A 226 14.13 -11.42 -7.60
N LYS A 227 14.92 -10.61 -6.88
CA LYS A 227 15.51 -11.02 -5.59
C LYS A 227 14.44 -11.27 -4.53
N GLU A 228 13.39 -10.47 -4.53
CA GLU A 228 12.24 -10.59 -3.62
C GLU A 228 11.26 -11.70 -4.05
N GLY A 229 11.43 -12.30 -5.23
CA GLY A 229 10.65 -13.46 -5.69
C GLY A 229 9.29 -13.16 -6.30
N TRP A 230 8.96 -11.88 -6.56
CA TRP A 230 7.66 -11.48 -7.11
C TRP A 230 7.72 -10.85 -8.51
N ALA A 231 8.88 -10.88 -9.16
CA ALA A 231 9.04 -10.32 -10.50
C ALA A 231 8.03 -10.94 -11.49
N PRO A 232 7.29 -10.12 -12.25
CA PRO A 232 6.47 -10.63 -13.34
C PRO A 232 7.36 -11.22 -14.46
N MET A 233 6.77 -11.93 -15.41
CA MET A 233 7.51 -12.37 -16.59
C MET A 233 8.13 -11.17 -17.30
N PRO A 234 9.39 -11.30 -17.78
CA PRO A 234 10.09 -10.21 -18.43
C PRO A 234 9.36 -9.78 -19.71
N THR A 235 9.18 -8.47 -19.88
CA THR A 235 8.51 -7.86 -21.04
C THR A 235 9.49 -7.24 -22.04
N ASN A 236 10.77 -7.13 -21.69
CA ASN A 236 11.83 -6.58 -22.53
C ASN A 236 13.17 -7.29 -22.26
N ASP A 237 14.17 -6.99 -23.08
CA ASP A 237 15.47 -7.69 -23.03
C ASP A 237 16.27 -7.39 -21.77
N VAL A 238 16.15 -6.18 -21.21
CA VAL A 238 16.78 -5.80 -19.93
C VAL A 238 16.27 -6.68 -18.81
N GLN A 239 14.95 -6.79 -18.67
CA GLN A 239 14.31 -7.66 -17.69
C GLN A 239 14.64 -9.14 -17.91
N ARG A 240 14.69 -9.57 -19.19
CA ARG A 240 15.02 -10.95 -19.55
C ARG A 240 16.45 -11.35 -19.15
N ALA A 241 17.41 -10.44 -19.30
CA ALA A 241 18.78 -10.66 -18.86
C ALA A 241 18.87 -10.90 -17.33
N PHE A 242 18.18 -10.08 -16.53
CA PHE A 242 18.10 -10.27 -15.08
C PHE A 242 17.41 -11.57 -14.69
N TRP A 243 16.29 -11.89 -15.34
CA TRP A 243 15.55 -13.11 -15.10
C TRP A 243 16.40 -14.36 -15.33
N ASN A 244 17.05 -14.45 -16.49
CA ASN A 244 17.90 -15.57 -16.83
C ASN A 244 19.08 -15.72 -15.85
N LYS A 245 19.69 -14.60 -15.47
CA LYS A 245 20.76 -14.62 -14.46
C LYS A 245 20.28 -15.19 -13.13
N MET A 246 19.11 -14.76 -12.65
CA MET A 246 18.55 -15.24 -11.38
C MET A 246 18.18 -16.73 -11.43
N GLN A 247 17.71 -17.23 -12.57
CA GLN A 247 17.45 -18.67 -12.74
C GLN A 247 18.75 -19.47 -12.70
N ALA A 248 19.76 -19.03 -13.44
CA ALA A 248 21.08 -19.67 -13.42
C ALA A 248 21.74 -19.67 -12.03
N ASP A 249 21.56 -18.59 -11.26
CA ASP A 249 22.08 -18.51 -9.88
C ASP A 249 21.34 -19.46 -8.93
N LYS A 250 20.03 -19.67 -9.13
CA LYS A 250 19.24 -20.65 -8.38
C LYS A 250 19.66 -22.09 -8.67
N GLU A 251 19.94 -22.40 -9.93
CA GLU A 251 20.40 -23.73 -10.37
C GLU A 251 21.80 -24.07 -9.85
N ARG A 252 22.66 -23.08 -9.68
CA ARG A 252 24.02 -23.27 -9.12
C ARG A 252 24.03 -23.58 -7.62
N GLY A 253 22.91 -23.35 -6.91
CA GLY A 253 22.87 -23.48 -5.46
C GLY A 253 23.67 -22.40 -4.72
N PRO A 254 23.67 -22.39 -3.38
CA PRO A 254 24.44 -21.44 -2.61
C PRO A 254 25.93 -21.63 -2.90
N SER A 255 26.60 -20.56 -3.37
CA SER A 255 28.05 -20.56 -3.51
C SER A 255 28.70 -20.96 -2.18
N ASN A 256 29.64 -21.88 -2.22
CA ASN A 256 30.38 -22.32 -1.04
C ASN A 256 30.86 -21.10 -0.23
N PRO A 257 30.72 -21.13 1.11
CA PRO A 257 31.17 -20.01 1.93
C PRO A 257 32.66 -19.79 1.66
N ILE A 258 33.02 -18.53 1.41
CA ILE A 258 34.43 -18.14 1.28
C ILE A 258 35.08 -18.44 2.64
N THR A 259 35.87 -19.49 2.69
CA THR A 259 36.68 -19.83 3.87
C THR A 259 37.79 -18.79 3.94
N ILE A 260 37.65 -17.81 4.82
CA ILE A 260 38.74 -16.87 5.12
C ILE A 260 39.80 -17.67 5.84
N PRO A 261 41.03 -17.82 5.32
CA PRO A 261 42.08 -18.53 6.01
C PRO A 261 42.40 -17.82 7.31
N PRO A 262 42.69 -18.56 8.42
CA PRO A 262 43.04 -17.96 9.69
C PRO A 262 44.29 -17.08 9.52
N PRO A 263 44.37 -15.95 10.27
CA PRO A 263 45.53 -15.07 10.20
C PRO A 263 46.81 -15.84 10.55
N ALA A 264 47.84 -15.66 9.72
CA ALA A 264 49.13 -16.25 9.96
C ALA A 264 49.63 -15.86 11.37
N LYS A 265 49.92 -16.85 12.22
CA LYS A 265 50.55 -16.62 13.52
C LYS A 265 51.94 -16.00 13.26
N LYS A 266 52.15 -14.79 13.78
CA LYS A 266 53.47 -14.17 13.88
C LYS A 266 54.25 -14.77 15.04
#